data_0ded3835c5466b7bae426ad27d11963d
#
_entry.id   0ded3835c5466b7bae426ad27d11963d
#
_cell.length_a   1.000
_cell.length_b   1.000
_cell.length_c   1.000
_cell.angle_alpha   90.00
_cell.angle_beta   90.00
_cell.angle_gamma   90.00
#
_symmetry.space_group_name_H-M   'P 1'
#
loop_
_entity.id
_entity.type
_entity.pdbx_description
1 polymer ?
#
loop_
_entity_poly.entity_id
_entity_poly.type
_entity_poly.pdbx_seq_one_letter_code
_entity_poly.pdbx_strand_id
1 'polypeptide(L)'
;MNILVTGAKGFVGRNLVAALESIRDGKDRTHPDLVIGEIFSYDIDSKLNELDEYCASADFVFNLAGVNRPKDNSEFMAGNFGFASNLLDTLKRHKNTCPVMLSSSIQATLAGRFGNSEYGRSKKAGEELFFEYGRETGARMLVYRFPNLFGKWCRPNYNSAVATFTIISRTTCQFR
;
A
#
# COMPACT_ATOMS: atom_id res chain seq x y z
N MET A 1 12.39 -0.27 -15.34
CA MET A 1 11.93 -1.19 -14.28
C MET A 1 10.41 -1.31 -14.31
N ASN A 2 9.87 -2.52 -14.11
CA ASN A 2 8.43 -2.76 -14.02
C ASN A 2 8.00 -2.72 -12.54
N ILE A 3 6.92 -2.02 -12.25
CA ILE A 3 6.49 -1.75 -10.87
C ILE A 3 5.10 -2.31 -10.64
N LEU A 4 4.95 -3.20 -9.67
CA LEU A 4 3.65 -3.68 -9.21
C LEU A 4 3.17 -2.81 -8.04
N VAL A 5 1.96 -2.25 -8.18
CA VAL A 5 1.27 -1.51 -7.11
C VAL A 5 0.00 -2.28 -6.74
N THR A 6 -0.06 -2.87 -5.55
CA THR A 6 -1.29 -3.46 -5.03
C THR A 6 -2.07 -2.43 -4.21
N GLY A 7 -3.41 -2.51 -4.22
CA GLY A 7 -4.24 -1.44 -3.66
C GLY A 7 -4.18 -0.16 -4.49
N ALA A 8 -3.97 -0.30 -5.81
CA ALA A 8 -3.73 0.79 -6.75
C ALA A 8 -4.88 1.81 -6.83
N LYS A 9 -6.13 1.38 -6.61
CA LYS A 9 -7.33 2.23 -6.62
C LYS A 9 -7.62 2.91 -5.27
N GLY A 10 -6.86 2.54 -4.22
CA GLY A 10 -6.91 3.17 -2.90
C GLY A 10 -6.35 4.60 -2.92
N PHE A 11 -6.52 5.32 -1.80
CA PHE A 11 -6.03 6.70 -1.68
C PHE A 11 -4.53 6.83 -1.97
N VAL A 12 -3.70 6.02 -1.30
CA VAL A 12 -2.24 6.07 -1.48
C VAL A 12 -1.85 5.52 -2.85
N GLY A 13 -2.48 4.40 -3.28
CA GLY A 13 -2.22 3.76 -4.57
C GLY A 13 -2.42 4.71 -5.74
N ARG A 14 -3.56 5.42 -5.79
CA ARG A 14 -3.84 6.40 -6.86
C ARG A 14 -2.81 7.53 -6.93
N ASN A 15 -2.37 8.03 -5.77
CA ASN A 15 -1.33 9.06 -5.73
C ASN A 15 0.01 8.51 -6.23
N LEU A 16 0.38 7.30 -5.81
CA LEU A 16 1.62 6.66 -6.25
C LEU A 16 1.60 6.34 -7.74
N VAL A 17 0.54 5.72 -8.25
CA VAL A 17 0.42 5.39 -9.68
C VAL A 17 0.52 6.66 -10.53
N ALA A 18 -0.20 7.74 -10.16
CA ALA A 18 -0.13 9.01 -10.88
C ALA A 18 1.28 9.65 -10.86
N ALA A 19 2.02 9.52 -9.75
CA ALA A 19 3.40 9.98 -9.66
C ALA A 19 4.33 9.14 -10.55
N LEU A 20 4.21 7.80 -10.51
CA LEU A 20 5.00 6.91 -11.35
C LEU A 20 4.74 7.13 -12.85
N GLU A 21 3.48 7.32 -13.24
CA GLU A 21 3.11 7.68 -14.61
C GLU A 21 3.72 9.04 -15.03
N SER A 22 3.71 10.03 -14.13
CA SER A 22 4.32 11.33 -14.40
C SER A 22 5.83 11.24 -14.63
N ILE A 23 6.53 10.38 -13.87
CA ILE A 23 7.96 10.12 -14.07
C ILE A 23 8.16 9.38 -15.40
N ARG A 24 7.43 8.29 -15.65
CA ARG A 24 7.52 7.49 -16.89
C ARG A 24 7.31 8.35 -18.13
N ASP A 25 6.34 9.26 -18.10
CA ASP A 25 6.00 10.15 -19.21
C ASP A 25 6.95 11.37 -19.31
N GLY A 26 7.98 11.48 -18.47
CA GLY A 26 8.95 12.59 -18.46
C GLY A 26 8.37 13.94 -18.01
N LYS A 27 7.19 13.94 -17.40
CA LYS A 27 6.52 15.14 -16.86
C LYS A 27 7.13 15.54 -15.51
N ASP A 28 7.47 14.56 -14.67
CA ASP A 28 8.22 14.75 -13.43
C ASP A 28 9.71 14.48 -13.70
N ARG A 29 10.53 15.50 -13.49
CA ARG A 29 11.99 15.47 -13.72
C ARG A 29 12.80 15.43 -12.42
N THR A 30 12.16 15.21 -11.29
CA THR A 30 12.84 15.14 -9.98
C THR A 30 13.66 13.85 -9.81
N HIS A 31 13.38 12.84 -10.65
CA HIS A 31 14.06 11.55 -10.65
C HIS A 31 14.55 11.20 -12.08
N PRO A 32 15.53 11.94 -12.65
CA PRO A 32 15.91 11.80 -14.06
C PRO A 32 16.53 10.43 -14.40
N ASP A 33 17.11 9.76 -13.41
CA ASP A 33 17.75 8.45 -13.59
C ASP A 33 16.78 7.26 -13.44
N LEU A 34 15.52 7.54 -13.09
CA LEU A 34 14.52 6.51 -12.88
C LEU A 34 13.77 6.19 -14.17
N VAL A 35 14.14 5.09 -14.82
CA VAL A 35 13.45 4.61 -16.02
C VAL A 35 12.37 3.62 -15.63
N ILE A 36 11.11 4.03 -15.75
CA ILE A 36 9.93 3.20 -15.48
C ILE A 36 9.45 2.60 -16.80
N GLY A 37 9.26 1.27 -16.81
CA GLY A 37 8.60 0.52 -17.89
C GLY A 37 7.09 0.41 -17.61
N GLU A 38 6.63 -0.81 -17.32
CA GLU A 38 5.23 -1.08 -17.01
C GLU A 38 4.89 -0.74 -15.56
N ILE A 39 3.67 -0.26 -15.35
CA ILE A 39 3.08 -0.02 -14.03
C ILE A 39 1.87 -0.94 -13.90
N PHE A 40 2.05 -2.04 -13.19
CA PHE A 40 1.01 -3.03 -12.94
C PHE A 40 0.14 -2.59 -11.77
N SER A 41 -1.11 -2.26 -12.05
CA SER A 41 -2.08 -1.81 -11.05
C SER A 41 -3.00 -2.97 -10.64
N TYR A 42 -2.82 -3.49 -9.44
CA TYR A 42 -3.62 -4.59 -8.90
C TYR A 42 -4.52 -4.11 -7.74
N ASP A 43 -5.80 -4.49 -7.77
CA ASP A 43 -6.78 -4.14 -6.73
C ASP A 43 -7.81 -5.26 -6.53
N ILE A 44 -8.78 -5.08 -5.64
CA ILE A 44 -9.77 -6.08 -5.24
C ILE A 44 -10.62 -6.62 -6.40
N ASP A 45 -10.77 -5.86 -7.47
CA ASP A 45 -11.50 -6.23 -8.68
C ASP A 45 -10.60 -6.79 -9.79
N SER A 46 -9.30 -6.92 -9.55
CA SER A 46 -8.36 -7.57 -10.45
C SER A 46 -8.51 -9.09 -10.43
N LYS A 47 -8.15 -9.74 -11.52
CA LYS A 47 -8.20 -11.21 -11.63
C LYS A 47 -6.98 -11.84 -10.96
N LEU A 48 -7.15 -13.03 -10.40
CA LEU A 48 -6.06 -13.75 -9.72
C LEU A 48 -4.87 -14.06 -10.65
N ASN A 49 -5.13 -14.36 -11.91
CA ASN A 49 -4.06 -14.60 -12.88
C ASN A 49 -3.23 -13.34 -13.17
N GLU A 50 -3.79 -12.14 -13.06
CA GLU A 50 -3.03 -10.89 -13.22
C GLU A 50 -1.97 -10.74 -12.13
N LEU A 51 -2.24 -11.13 -10.88
CA LEU A 51 -1.24 -11.12 -9.82
C LEU A 51 -0.05 -12.03 -10.15
N ASP A 52 -0.33 -13.21 -10.70
CA ASP A 52 0.69 -14.18 -11.09
C ASP A 52 1.61 -13.63 -12.19
N GLU A 53 1.01 -13.07 -13.24
CA GLU A 53 1.73 -12.45 -14.37
C GLU A 53 2.57 -11.25 -13.92
N TYR A 54 2.02 -10.40 -13.06
CA TYR A 54 2.71 -9.21 -12.57
C TYR A 54 3.86 -9.58 -11.63
N CYS A 55 3.67 -10.56 -10.74
CA CYS A 55 4.74 -11.05 -9.87
C CYS A 55 5.89 -11.71 -10.64
N ALA A 56 5.61 -12.32 -11.80
CA ALA A 56 6.65 -12.92 -12.63
C ALA A 56 7.61 -11.89 -13.22
N SER A 57 7.16 -10.67 -13.48
CA SER A 57 7.90 -9.64 -14.23
C SER A 57 8.17 -8.34 -13.48
N ALA A 58 7.72 -8.21 -12.24
CA ALA A 58 7.96 -7.02 -11.43
C ALA A 58 9.43 -6.91 -10.99
N ASP A 59 9.99 -5.72 -11.14
CA ASP A 59 11.30 -5.34 -10.60
C ASP A 59 11.20 -4.67 -9.22
N PHE A 60 10.01 -4.18 -8.86
CA PHE A 60 9.69 -3.60 -7.57
C PHE A 60 8.21 -3.75 -7.25
N VAL A 61 7.88 -4.02 -5.98
CA VAL A 61 6.49 -4.15 -5.52
C VAL A 61 6.17 -3.13 -4.43
N PHE A 62 5.12 -2.35 -4.64
CA PHE A 62 4.48 -1.55 -3.58
C PHE A 62 3.24 -2.28 -3.08
N ASN A 63 3.31 -2.89 -1.91
CA ASN A 63 2.15 -3.50 -1.27
C ASN A 63 1.39 -2.47 -0.43
N LEU A 64 0.39 -1.83 -1.05
CA LEU A 64 -0.50 -0.85 -0.43
C LEU A 64 -1.88 -1.43 -0.15
N ALA A 65 -2.18 -2.64 -0.63
CA ALA A 65 -3.43 -3.32 -0.35
C ALA A 65 -3.59 -3.58 1.15
N GLY A 66 -4.78 -3.32 1.65
CA GLY A 66 -5.08 -3.57 3.06
C GLY A 66 -6.45 -3.01 3.47
N VAL A 67 -7.00 -3.59 4.53
CA VAL A 67 -8.28 -3.21 5.11
C VAL A 67 -8.06 -2.28 6.30
N ASN A 68 -8.72 -1.11 6.30
CA ASN A 68 -8.61 -0.10 7.36
C ASN A 68 -9.87 0.03 8.21
N ARG A 69 -11.05 -0.29 7.65
CA ARG A 69 -12.35 -0.20 8.32
C ARG A 69 -13.21 -1.39 7.88
N PRO A 70 -12.96 -2.56 8.43
CA PRO A 70 -13.77 -3.74 8.16
C PRO A 70 -15.14 -3.62 8.83
N LYS A 71 -16.06 -4.46 8.40
CA LYS A 71 -17.34 -4.65 9.10
C LYS A 71 -17.16 -5.56 10.32
N ASP A 72 -16.24 -6.50 10.24
CA ASP A 72 -15.86 -7.42 11.30
C ASP A 72 -14.34 -7.41 11.51
N ASN A 73 -13.89 -7.53 12.76
CA ASN A 73 -12.45 -7.52 13.10
C ASN A 73 -11.66 -8.66 12.46
N SER A 74 -12.29 -9.79 12.14
CA SER A 74 -11.66 -10.90 11.43
C SER A 74 -11.17 -10.52 10.04
N GLU A 75 -11.83 -9.55 9.39
CA GLU A 75 -11.43 -9.05 8.07
C GLU A 75 -10.07 -8.33 8.08
N PHE A 76 -9.61 -7.83 9.25
CA PHE A 76 -8.26 -7.26 9.36
C PHE A 76 -7.18 -8.30 9.05
N MET A 77 -7.31 -9.50 9.62
CA MET A 77 -6.33 -10.55 9.40
C MET A 77 -6.42 -11.08 7.97
N ALA A 78 -7.62 -11.36 7.47
CA ALA A 78 -7.79 -11.85 6.10
C ALA A 78 -7.30 -10.84 5.05
N GLY A 79 -7.67 -9.56 5.19
CA GLY A 79 -7.35 -8.51 4.21
C GLY A 79 -5.91 -8.00 4.31
N ASN A 80 -5.31 -7.95 5.49
CA ASN A 80 -3.95 -7.43 5.65
C ASN A 80 -2.89 -8.55 5.62
N PHE A 81 -3.12 -9.65 6.34
CA PHE A 81 -2.17 -10.76 6.40
C PHE A 81 -2.38 -11.76 5.26
N GLY A 82 -3.63 -12.18 4.99
CA GLY A 82 -3.92 -13.19 3.97
C GLY A 82 -3.52 -12.77 2.57
N PHE A 83 -3.85 -11.55 2.15
CA PHE A 83 -3.42 -11.04 0.85
C PHE A 83 -1.89 -10.88 0.79
N ALA A 84 -1.25 -10.38 1.85
CA ALA A 84 0.21 -10.25 1.91
C ALA A 84 0.89 -11.62 1.76
N SER A 85 0.39 -12.67 2.42
CA SER A 85 0.90 -14.04 2.26
C SER A 85 0.79 -14.51 0.82
N ASN A 86 -0.40 -14.35 0.20
CA ASN A 86 -0.60 -14.75 -1.20
C ASN A 86 0.35 -14.03 -2.18
N LEU A 87 0.57 -12.73 -2.00
CA LEU A 87 1.53 -11.95 -2.79
C LEU A 87 2.96 -12.52 -2.66
N LEU A 88 3.43 -12.74 -1.44
CA LEU A 88 4.77 -13.22 -1.18
C LEU A 88 4.97 -14.67 -1.67
N ASP A 89 3.96 -15.54 -1.50
CA ASP A 89 3.97 -16.91 -2.03
C ASP A 89 4.00 -16.92 -3.57
N THR A 90 3.31 -15.97 -4.20
CA THR A 90 3.36 -15.82 -5.66
C THR A 90 4.74 -15.39 -6.13
N LEU A 91 5.37 -14.42 -5.48
CA LEU A 91 6.76 -14.04 -5.77
C LEU A 91 7.73 -15.21 -5.57
N LYS A 92 7.57 -16.02 -4.50
CA LYS A 92 8.36 -17.23 -4.27
C LYS A 92 8.23 -18.24 -5.41
N ARG A 93 6.99 -18.50 -5.88
CA ARG A 93 6.76 -19.43 -7.01
C ARG A 93 7.52 -19.02 -8.27
N HIS A 94 7.59 -17.74 -8.54
CA HIS A 94 8.33 -17.19 -9.67
C HIS A 94 9.83 -17.00 -9.39
N LYS A 95 10.31 -17.32 -8.18
CA LYS A 95 11.68 -17.06 -7.74
C LYS A 95 12.08 -15.60 -7.92
N ASN A 96 11.09 -14.70 -7.83
CA ASN A 96 11.30 -13.27 -7.96
C ASN A 96 11.64 -12.68 -6.58
N THR A 97 12.88 -12.21 -6.45
CA THR A 97 13.42 -11.60 -5.22
C THR A 97 13.52 -10.08 -5.32
N CYS A 98 12.68 -9.46 -6.14
CA CYS A 98 12.64 -8.01 -6.25
C CYS A 98 12.34 -7.35 -4.90
N PRO A 99 12.77 -6.10 -4.68
CA PRO A 99 12.43 -5.35 -3.48
C PRO A 99 10.92 -5.20 -3.31
N VAL A 100 10.44 -5.39 -2.07
CA VAL A 100 9.01 -5.22 -1.74
C VAL A 100 8.85 -4.21 -0.63
N MET A 101 8.02 -3.19 -0.89
CA MET A 101 7.62 -2.19 0.10
C MET A 101 6.26 -2.57 0.70
N LEU A 102 6.18 -2.60 2.03
CA LEU A 102 4.94 -2.78 2.78
C LEU A 102 4.46 -1.46 3.38
N SER A 103 3.23 -1.07 3.07
CA SER A 103 2.53 -0.01 3.79
C SER A 103 2.02 -0.54 5.14
N SER A 104 2.78 -0.27 6.19
CA SER A 104 2.39 -0.52 7.57
C SER A 104 1.80 0.74 8.22
N SER A 105 1.65 0.73 9.53
CA SER A 105 1.07 1.82 10.31
C SER A 105 1.87 2.05 11.60
N ILE A 106 1.89 3.31 12.08
CA ILE A 106 2.40 3.60 13.42
C ILE A 106 1.66 2.79 14.51
N GLN A 107 0.44 2.32 14.26
CA GLN A 107 -0.30 1.45 15.17
C GLN A 107 0.34 0.07 15.35
N ALA A 108 1.17 -0.37 14.41
CA ALA A 108 1.93 -1.63 14.53
C ALA A 108 2.97 -1.61 15.65
N THR A 109 3.29 -0.45 16.22
CA THR A 109 4.14 -0.36 17.43
C THR A 109 3.49 -1.00 18.64
N LEU A 110 2.16 -1.07 18.69
CA LEU A 110 1.35 -1.52 19.82
C LEU A 110 1.72 -0.81 21.14
N ALA A 111 2.18 0.44 21.05
CA ALA A 111 2.62 1.24 22.19
C ALA A 111 1.59 2.33 22.54
N GLY A 112 1.53 2.70 23.80
CA GLY A 112 0.65 3.74 24.31
C GLY A 112 -0.82 3.50 23.95
N ARG A 113 -1.47 4.47 23.31
CA ARG A 113 -2.89 4.37 22.89
C ARG A 113 -3.19 3.26 21.87
N PHE A 114 -2.18 2.66 21.27
CA PHE A 114 -2.32 1.61 20.26
C PHE A 114 -2.17 0.19 20.83
N GLY A 115 -1.94 0.04 22.14
CA GLY A 115 -1.70 -1.26 22.81
C GLY A 115 -2.77 -2.32 22.53
N ASN A 116 -4.03 -1.90 22.40
CA ASN A 116 -5.19 -2.78 22.13
C ASN A 116 -5.73 -2.68 20.69
N SER A 117 -4.94 -2.17 19.75
CA SER A 117 -5.38 -1.99 18.36
C SER A 117 -5.35 -3.31 17.61
N GLU A 118 -6.52 -3.86 17.26
CA GLU A 118 -6.64 -5.04 16.36
C GLU A 118 -6.03 -4.74 14.99
N TYR A 119 -6.28 -3.56 14.47
CA TYR A 119 -5.63 -3.09 13.25
C TYR A 119 -4.10 -3.05 13.40
N GLY A 120 -3.60 -2.54 14.53
CA GLY A 120 -2.17 -2.52 14.82
C GLY A 120 -1.58 -3.93 14.87
N ARG A 121 -2.27 -4.90 15.49
CA ARG A 121 -1.86 -6.31 15.53
C ARG A 121 -1.80 -6.92 14.13
N SER A 122 -2.80 -6.69 13.30
CA SER A 122 -2.80 -7.20 11.91
C SER A 122 -1.67 -6.61 11.07
N LYS A 123 -1.37 -5.32 11.24
CA LYS A 123 -0.23 -4.68 10.55
C LYS A 123 1.11 -5.22 11.04
N LYS A 124 1.26 -5.44 12.36
CA LYS A 124 2.48 -6.04 12.93
C LYS A 124 2.70 -7.47 12.43
N ALA A 125 1.67 -8.30 12.39
CA ALA A 125 1.76 -9.64 11.82
C ALA A 125 2.18 -9.61 10.34
N GLY A 126 1.69 -8.64 9.56
CA GLY A 126 2.16 -8.39 8.20
C GLY A 126 3.64 -8.05 8.14
N GLU A 127 4.14 -7.16 9.02
CA GLU A 127 5.57 -6.83 9.09
C GLU A 127 6.44 -8.06 9.36
N GLU A 128 6.02 -8.90 10.31
CA GLU A 128 6.74 -10.14 10.68
C GLU A 128 6.81 -11.11 9.48
N LEU A 129 5.70 -11.28 8.75
CA LEU A 129 5.63 -12.08 7.53
C LEU A 129 6.62 -11.58 6.45
N PHE A 130 6.68 -10.25 6.24
CA PHE A 130 7.59 -9.64 5.26
C PHE A 130 9.05 -9.81 5.67
N PHE A 131 9.38 -9.65 6.93
CA PHE A 131 10.74 -9.88 7.42
C PHE A 131 11.17 -11.35 7.33
N GLU A 132 10.24 -12.29 7.56
CA GLU A 132 10.49 -13.72 7.38
C GLU A 132 10.77 -14.03 5.91
N TYR A 133 9.92 -13.57 5.00
CA TYR A 133 10.14 -13.70 3.55
C TYR A 133 11.50 -13.14 3.12
N GLY A 134 11.89 -11.97 3.62
CA GLY A 134 13.20 -11.37 3.31
C GLY A 134 14.37 -12.22 3.81
N ARG A 135 14.26 -12.84 5.00
CA ARG A 135 15.29 -13.77 5.54
C ARG A 135 15.39 -15.05 4.69
N GLU A 136 14.26 -15.58 4.24
CA GLU A 136 14.22 -16.83 3.48
C GLU A 136 14.72 -16.66 2.04
N THR A 137 14.39 -15.55 1.40
CA THR A 137 14.62 -15.35 -0.04
C THR A 137 15.80 -14.45 -0.38
N GLY A 138 16.29 -13.68 0.60
CA GLY A 138 17.25 -12.60 0.38
C GLY A 138 16.65 -11.34 -0.24
N ALA A 139 15.33 -11.29 -0.49
CA ALA A 139 14.66 -10.12 -1.03
C ALA A 139 14.73 -8.93 -0.06
N ARG A 140 14.92 -7.73 -0.61
CA ARG A 140 14.95 -6.51 0.19
C ARG A 140 13.55 -6.08 0.60
N MET A 141 13.29 -6.05 1.92
CA MET A 141 12.02 -5.60 2.48
C MET A 141 12.11 -4.17 2.98
N LEU A 142 11.14 -3.34 2.61
CA LEU A 142 11.01 -1.94 3.00
C LEU A 142 9.68 -1.75 3.74
N VAL A 143 9.70 -1.60 5.05
CA VAL A 143 8.49 -1.42 5.85
C VAL A 143 8.31 0.05 6.22
N TYR A 144 7.22 0.65 5.76
CA TYR A 144 6.88 2.04 6.06
C TYR A 144 5.68 2.10 7.01
N ARG A 145 5.90 2.50 8.25
CA ARG A 145 4.86 2.75 9.25
C ARG A 145 4.26 4.13 9.06
N PHE A 146 3.22 4.21 8.23
CA PHE A 146 2.56 5.49 7.96
C PHE A 146 1.82 6.02 9.17
N PRO A 147 1.93 7.33 9.47
CA PRO A 147 1.00 8.06 10.33
C PRO A 147 -0.33 8.31 9.62
N ASN A 148 -1.15 9.22 10.14
CA ASN A 148 -2.32 9.70 9.42
C ASN A 148 -1.90 10.45 8.16
N LEU A 149 -2.37 9.98 7.02
CA LEU A 149 -2.09 10.55 5.72
C LEU A 149 -3.20 11.49 5.26
N PHE A 150 -2.84 12.49 4.46
CA PHE A 150 -3.77 13.39 3.78
C PHE A 150 -3.22 13.78 2.41
N GLY A 151 -4.09 14.26 1.53
CA GLY A 151 -3.70 14.69 0.19
C GLY A 151 -4.80 14.47 -0.85
N LYS A 152 -4.44 14.60 -2.12
CA LYS A 152 -5.35 14.42 -3.25
C LYS A 152 -6.03 13.05 -3.17
N TRP A 153 -7.33 12.97 -3.46
CA TRP A 153 -8.20 11.79 -3.40
C TRP A 153 -8.44 11.22 -1.98
N CYS A 154 -7.97 11.87 -0.92
CA CYS A 154 -8.33 11.49 0.43
C CYS A 154 -9.83 11.73 0.67
N ARG A 155 -10.50 10.72 1.23
CA ARG A 155 -11.94 10.82 1.50
C ARG A 155 -12.19 11.57 2.80
N PRO A 156 -13.02 12.64 2.80
CA PRO A 156 -13.47 13.29 4.02
C PRO A 156 -14.35 12.32 4.85
N ASN A 157 -14.42 12.54 6.14
CA ASN A 157 -15.20 11.72 7.09
C ASN A 157 -14.81 10.21 7.07
N TYR A 158 -13.59 9.89 6.59
CA TYR A 158 -13.08 8.53 6.56
C TYR A 158 -11.89 8.36 7.52
N ASN A 159 -10.66 8.64 7.10
CA ASN A 159 -9.44 8.44 7.91
C ASN A 159 -8.55 9.69 7.98
N SER A 160 -9.03 10.86 7.55
CA SER A 160 -8.24 12.09 7.54
C SER A 160 -9.04 13.25 8.12
N ALA A 161 -8.59 13.74 9.26
CA ALA A 161 -9.12 14.98 9.84
C ALA A 161 -8.91 16.17 8.89
N VAL A 162 -7.74 16.25 8.23
CA VAL A 162 -7.43 17.33 7.28
C VAL A 162 -8.44 17.37 6.14
N ALA A 163 -8.72 16.22 5.48
CA ALA A 163 -9.70 16.17 4.40
C ALA A 163 -11.11 16.54 4.87
N THR A 164 -11.46 16.14 6.08
CA THR A 164 -12.76 16.48 6.71
C THR A 164 -12.87 17.97 6.97
N PHE A 165 -11.88 18.59 7.61
CA PHE A 165 -11.86 20.03 7.88
C PHE A 165 -11.82 20.87 6.60
N THR A 166 -11.13 20.44 5.57
CA THR A 166 -11.10 21.15 4.28
C THR A 166 -12.48 21.25 3.66
N ILE A 167 -13.29 20.18 3.72
CA ILE A 167 -14.67 20.20 3.22
C ILE A 167 -15.56 21.09 4.09
N ILE A 168 -15.47 20.97 5.42
CA ILE A 168 -16.25 21.81 6.35
C ILE A 168 -15.94 23.28 6.10
N SER A 169 -14.67 23.66 6.01
CA SER A 169 -14.26 25.05 5.75
C SER A 169 -14.81 25.58 4.43
N ARG A 170 -14.78 24.74 3.37
CA ARG A 170 -15.32 25.11 2.05
C ARG A 170 -16.81 25.35 2.09
N THR A 171 -17.59 24.52 2.78
CA THR A 171 -19.04 24.68 2.90
C THR A 171 -19.42 25.87 3.77
N THR A 172 -18.64 26.17 4.81
CA THR A 172 -18.91 27.31 5.71
C THR A 172 -18.55 28.66 5.07
N CYS A 173 -17.54 28.71 4.21
CA CYS A 173 -17.13 29.92 3.49
C CYS A 173 -18.03 30.30 2.30
N GLN A 174 -18.93 29.41 1.86
CA GLN A 174 -19.89 29.73 0.78
C GLN A 174 -21.08 30.58 1.23
N PHE A 175 -21.19 30.91 2.48
CA PHE A 175 -22.31 31.68 3.07
C PHE A 175 -21.91 33.07 3.63
N ARG A 176 -20.85 33.69 3.07
CA ARG A 176 -20.54 35.09 3.35
C ARG A 176 -20.33 35.88 2.08
#